data_13faf0704a32115e91c261d2c756bdf9
#
_entry.id   13faf0704a32115e91c261d2c756bdf9
#
_cell.length_a   1.000
_cell.length_b   1.000
_cell.length_c   1.000
_cell.angle_alpha   90.00
_cell.angle_beta   90.00
_cell.angle_gamma   90.00
#
_symmetry.space_group_name_H-M   'P 1'
#
loop_
_entity.id
_entity.type
_entity.pdbx_description
1 polymer ?
#
loop_
_entity_poly.entity_id
_entity_poly.type
_entity_poly.pdbx_seq_one_letter_code
_entity_poly.pdbx_strand_id
1 'polypeptide(L)'
;MNLFVKQNRKGGIVVNQDENSLGIKNDIVIDGFQYDACLRVQSHFHTDHTNGFSESKKEHDIVMSKPTRDILATDSNSLDILERPGIKGIDTDKIYIAPNNLKIKLVNNAHVLGSCQVKIYNDSYSIGYSGDFYSPDKVIDVDHLII
;
A
#
# COMPACT_ATOMS: atom_id res chain seq x y z
N MET A 1 0.75 11.46 17.74
CA MET A 1 -0.49 11.54 16.90
C MET A 1 -0.80 10.13 16.49
N ASN A 2 -1.98 9.62 16.85
CA ASN A 2 -2.39 8.25 16.55
C ASN A 2 -2.67 8.07 15.07
N LEU A 3 -2.53 6.83 14.57
CA LEU A 3 -3.01 6.44 13.26
C LEU A 3 -4.34 5.72 13.40
N PHE A 4 -5.27 5.98 12.50
CA PHE A 4 -6.59 5.35 12.45
C PHE A 4 -6.67 4.42 11.27
N VAL A 5 -7.34 3.28 11.45
CA VAL A 5 -7.51 2.25 10.43
C VAL A 5 -8.97 1.97 10.22
N LYS A 6 -9.38 1.85 8.98
CA LYS A 6 -10.69 1.34 8.59
C LYS A 6 -10.59 0.50 7.33
N GLN A 7 -11.49 -0.44 7.13
CA GLN A 7 -11.68 -1.11 5.85
C GLN A 7 -12.71 -0.34 5.04
N ASN A 8 -12.43 -0.06 3.77
CA ASN A 8 -13.41 0.57 2.89
C ASN A 8 -14.33 -0.48 2.23
N ARG A 9 -15.40 -0.02 1.55
CA ARG A 9 -16.38 -0.90 0.90
C ARG A 9 -15.82 -1.76 -0.24
N LYS A 10 -14.64 -1.44 -0.73
CA LYS A 10 -13.92 -2.17 -1.81
C LYS A 10 -12.79 -3.05 -1.27
N GLY A 11 -12.79 -3.34 0.02
CA GLY A 11 -11.83 -4.24 0.65
C GLY A 11 -10.49 -3.61 1.02
N GLY A 12 -10.20 -2.39 0.58
CA GLY A 12 -8.94 -1.72 0.89
C GLY A 12 -8.81 -1.32 2.36
N ILE A 13 -7.63 -1.46 2.91
CA ILE A 13 -7.28 -0.97 4.25
C ILE A 13 -6.88 0.50 4.15
N VAL A 14 -7.57 1.37 4.87
CA VAL A 14 -7.36 2.81 4.86
C VAL A 14 -6.70 3.25 6.15
N VAL A 15 -5.58 3.96 6.03
CA VAL A 15 -4.80 4.51 7.14
C VAL A 15 -4.81 6.04 7.08
N ASN A 16 -5.17 6.67 8.19
CA ASN A 16 -5.23 8.13 8.34
C ASN A 16 -4.58 8.60 9.65
N GLN A 17 -4.10 9.85 9.67
CA GLN A 17 -3.56 10.50 10.87
C GLN A 17 -4.61 11.25 11.71
N ASP A 18 -5.79 11.51 11.15
CA ASP A 18 -6.84 12.31 11.81
C ASP A 18 -8.21 11.65 11.60
N GLU A 19 -8.82 11.26 12.70
CA GLU A 19 -10.16 10.65 12.70
C GLU A 19 -11.25 11.56 12.11
N ASN A 20 -11.04 12.86 12.14
CA ASN A 20 -12.02 13.87 11.70
C ASN A 20 -11.77 14.41 10.29
N SER A 21 -10.67 14.04 9.64
CA SER A 21 -10.32 14.55 8.30
C SER A 21 -10.98 13.77 7.16
N LEU A 22 -12.23 13.40 7.31
CA LEU A 22 -13.04 12.80 6.25
C LEU A 22 -13.13 13.76 5.06
N GLY A 23 -12.46 13.41 3.95
CA GLY A 23 -12.57 14.13 2.68
C GLY A 23 -11.39 15.04 2.32
N ILE A 24 -10.33 15.07 3.09
CA ILE A 24 -9.05 15.67 2.69
C ILE A 24 -8.15 14.54 2.12
N LYS A 25 -7.43 14.79 1.04
CA LYS A 25 -6.52 13.84 0.37
C LYS A 25 -5.33 13.43 1.25
N ASN A 26 -5.60 12.88 2.43
CA ASN A 26 -4.60 12.50 3.43
C ASN A 26 -4.57 11.00 3.74
N ASP A 27 -5.54 10.25 3.22
CA ASP A 27 -5.62 8.81 3.46
C ASP A 27 -4.57 8.06 2.62
N ILE A 28 -3.99 7.02 3.20
CA ILE A 28 -3.25 5.98 2.46
C ILE A 28 -4.16 4.76 2.38
N VAL A 29 -4.33 4.21 1.18
CA VAL A 29 -5.09 2.96 0.99
C VAL A 29 -4.14 1.83 0.61
N ILE A 30 -4.29 0.67 1.26
CA ILE A 30 -3.53 -0.56 0.94
C ILE A 30 -4.48 -1.53 0.24
N ASP A 31 -4.04 -2.11 -0.88
CA ASP A 31 -4.74 -3.14 -1.67
C ASP A 31 -6.20 -2.81 -1.99
N GLY A 32 -6.46 -1.59 -2.45
CA GLY A 32 -7.81 -1.16 -2.78
C GLY A 32 -7.83 0.23 -3.40
N PHE A 33 -9.03 0.73 -3.67
CA PHE A 33 -9.25 2.06 -4.22
C PHE A 33 -10.05 2.93 -3.24
N GLN A 34 -9.60 4.15 -3.08
CA GLN A 34 -10.35 5.22 -2.41
C GLN A 34 -10.08 6.53 -3.15
N TYR A 35 -11.15 7.21 -3.56
CA TYR A 35 -11.08 8.41 -4.41
C TYR A 35 -10.23 9.54 -3.79
N ASP A 36 -10.39 9.76 -2.48
CA ASP A 36 -9.71 10.85 -1.76
C ASP A 36 -8.37 10.42 -1.12
N ALA A 37 -7.84 9.24 -1.44
CA ALA A 37 -6.54 8.83 -0.93
C ALA A 37 -5.42 9.68 -1.56
N CYS A 38 -4.40 10.01 -0.76
CA CYS A 38 -3.20 10.67 -1.27
C CYS A 38 -2.21 9.68 -1.88
N LEU A 39 -2.33 8.40 -1.51
CA LEU A 39 -1.44 7.33 -1.95
C LEU A 39 -2.15 5.98 -1.88
N ARG A 40 -1.87 5.12 -2.87
CA ARG A 40 -2.13 3.69 -2.79
C ARG A 40 -0.84 2.93 -2.54
N VAL A 41 -0.87 1.94 -1.66
CA VAL A 41 0.20 0.96 -1.48
C VAL A 41 -0.30 -0.40 -1.94
N GLN A 42 0.45 -1.07 -2.80
CA GLN A 42 0.12 -2.40 -3.30
C GLN A 42 1.04 -3.42 -2.64
N SER A 43 0.47 -4.39 -1.91
CA SER A 43 1.23 -5.42 -1.20
C SER A 43 1.83 -6.45 -2.17
N HIS A 44 1.05 -6.91 -3.15
CA HIS A 44 1.47 -7.86 -4.18
C HIS A 44 0.52 -7.84 -5.40
N PHE A 45 0.74 -8.72 -6.38
CA PHE A 45 0.09 -8.64 -7.70
C PHE A 45 -1.16 -9.52 -7.86
N HIS A 46 -1.60 -10.29 -6.86
CA HIS A 46 -2.80 -11.13 -6.99
C HIS A 46 -4.05 -10.30 -7.23
N THR A 47 -5.00 -10.87 -7.99
CA THR A 47 -6.15 -10.13 -8.53
C THR A 47 -7.10 -9.60 -7.46
N ASP A 48 -7.28 -10.31 -6.36
CA ASP A 48 -8.09 -9.90 -5.21
C ASP A 48 -7.50 -8.71 -4.45
N HIS A 49 -6.17 -8.48 -4.56
CA HIS A 49 -5.47 -7.31 -4.01
C HIS A 49 -5.36 -6.15 -5.02
N THR A 50 -5.56 -6.40 -6.32
CA THR A 50 -5.53 -5.34 -7.35
C THR A 50 -6.89 -4.68 -7.62
N ASN A 51 -7.89 -4.93 -6.81
CA ASN A 51 -9.21 -4.32 -6.92
C ASN A 51 -9.12 -2.80 -7.03
N GLY A 52 -9.87 -2.22 -7.99
CA GLY A 52 -9.86 -0.78 -8.24
C GLY A 52 -8.56 -0.25 -8.83
N PHE A 53 -7.66 -1.12 -9.32
CA PHE A 53 -6.40 -0.69 -9.94
C PHE A 53 -6.64 0.16 -11.19
N SER A 54 -7.62 -0.22 -12.01
CA SER A 54 -8.06 0.56 -13.16
C SER A 54 -8.66 1.91 -12.80
N GLU A 55 -9.31 2.02 -11.65
CA GLU A 55 -9.91 3.26 -11.15
C GLU A 55 -8.86 4.21 -10.58
N SER A 56 -7.74 3.69 -10.08
CA SER A 56 -6.62 4.47 -9.54
C SER A 56 -5.80 5.24 -10.60
N LYS A 57 -6.23 5.23 -11.85
CA LYS A 57 -5.42 5.60 -13.04
C LYS A 57 -4.74 6.97 -12.98
N LYS A 58 -5.33 7.97 -12.34
CA LYS A 58 -4.83 9.34 -12.38
C LYS A 58 -4.98 10.12 -11.08
N GLU A 59 -5.59 9.50 -10.07
CA GLU A 59 -6.01 10.25 -8.89
C GLU A 59 -4.88 10.42 -7.87
N HIS A 60 -4.01 9.41 -7.75
CA HIS A 60 -2.91 9.40 -6.79
C HIS A 60 -1.78 8.46 -7.20
N ASP A 61 -0.62 8.63 -6.59
CA ASP A 61 0.53 7.75 -6.78
C ASP A 61 0.21 6.33 -6.25
N ILE A 62 0.83 5.33 -6.88
CA ILE A 62 0.79 3.94 -6.42
C ILE A 62 2.22 3.48 -6.13
N VAL A 63 2.45 2.97 -4.93
CA VAL A 63 3.75 2.47 -4.48
C VAL A 63 3.66 0.97 -4.24
N MET A 64 4.65 0.24 -4.74
CA MET A 64 4.80 -1.21 -4.56
C MET A 64 6.27 -1.60 -4.61
N SER A 65 6.58 -2.87 -4.34
CA SER A 65 7.93 -3.38 -4.59
C SER A 65 8.26 -3.37 -6.08
N LYS A 66 9.54 -3.23 -6.45
CA LYS A 66 9.98 -3.30 -7.85
C LYS A 66 9.54 -4.59 -8.54
N PRO A 67 9.71 -5.79 -7.95
CA PRO A 67 9.26 -7.03 -8.60
C PRO A 67 7.74 -7.07 -8.80
N THR A 68 6.94 -6.60 -7.85
CA THR A 68 5.47 -6.52 -8.02
C THR A 68 5.10 -5.62 -9.20
N ARG A 69 5.74 -4.45 -9.32
CA ARG A 69 5.53 -3.53 -10.45
C ARG A 69 5.88 -4.20 -11.78
N ASP A 70 7.03 -4.87 -11.84
CA ASP A 70 7.53 -5.46 -13.08
C ASP A 70 6.63 -6.63 -13.53
N ILE A 71 6.10 -7.42 -12.59
CA ILE A 71 5.13 -8.48 -12.89
C ILE A 71 3.81 -7.90 -13.40
N LEU A 72 3.25 -6.90 -12.72
CA LEU A 72 2.01 -6.24 -13.16
C LEU A 72 2.17 -5.60 -14.54
N ALA A 73 3.34 -5.14 -14.90
CA ALA A 73 3.64 -4.59 -16.21
C ALA A 73 3.65 -5.64 -17.35
N THR A 74 3.82 -6.91 -17.03
CA THR A 74 3.75 -8.01 -18.02
C THR A 74 2.33 -8.53 -18.24
N ASP A 75 1.38 -8.20 -17.36
CA ASP A 75 -0.01 -8.59 -17.50
C ASP A 75 -0.71 -7.73 -18.56
N SER A 76 -1.30 -8.39 -19.58
CA SER A 76 -2.00 -7.74 -20.67
C SER A 76 -3.18 -6.86 -20.21
N ASN A 77 -3.79 -7.17 -19.08
CA ASN A 77 -4.87 -6.38 -18.49
C ASN A 77 -4.38 -5.14 -17.73
N SER A 78 -3.07 -5.07 -17.48
CA SER A 78 -2.41 -4.00 -16.73
C SER A 78 -1.41 -3.21 -17.57
N LEU A 79 -1.49 -3.31 -18.91
CA LEU A 79 -0.54 -2.77 -19.89
C LEU A 79 -0.18 -1.28 -19.70
N ASP A 80 -1.12 -0.48 -19.20
CA ASP A 80 -0.87 0.94 -18.99
C ASP A 80 -0.02 1.24 -17.74
N ILE A 81 0.37 0.24 -16.96
CA ILE A 81 1.01 0.48 -15.64
C ILE A 81 2.34 1.18 -15.78
N LEU A 82 3.17 0.76 -16.74
CA LEU A 82 4.49 1.40 -16.97
C LEU A 82 4.36 2.83 -17.48
N GLU A 83 3.27 3.12 -18.20
CA GLU A 83 3.03 4.44 -18.79
C GLU A 83 2.32 5.41 -17.84
N ARG A 84 1.85 4.91 -16.69
CA ARG A 84 1.14 5.76 -15.71
C ARG A 84 2.13 6.61 -14.93
N PRO A 85 2.00 7.93 -14.98
CA PRO A 85 2.70 8.80 -14.03
C PRO A 85 2.30 8.41 -12.60
N GLY A 86 3.29 8.34 -11.70
CA GLY A 86 3.03 8.09 -10.29
C GLY A 86 3.05 6.62 -9.86
N ILE A 87 3.27 5.65 -10.76
CA ILE A 87 3.52 4.27 -10.33
C ILE A 87 4.99 4.08 -10.02
N LYS A 88 5.28 3.77 -8.75
CA LYS A 88 6.63 3.71 -8.21
C LYS A 88 6.94 2.32 -7.66
N GLY A 89 7.89 1.63 -8.28
CA GLY A 89 8.54 0.47 -7.68
C GLY A 89 9.64 0.93 -6.72
N ILE A 90 9.54 0.59 -5.46
CA ILE A 90 10.53 0.91 -4.43
C ILE A 90 11.28 -0.34 -3.97
N ASP A 91 12.47 -0.15 -3.43
CA ASP A 91 13.21 -1.23 -2.79
C ASP A 91 12.57 -1.58 -1.43
N THR A 92 12.50 -2.86 -1.14
CA THR A 92 12.14 -3.34 0.20
C THR A 92 13.15 -2.84 1.24
N ASP A 93 12.68 -2.68 2.46
CA ASP A 93 13.49 -2.15 3.57
C ASP A 93 13.94 -0.67 3.44
N LYS A 94 13.62 0.01 2.34
CA LYS A 94 13.80 1.46 2.22
C LYS A 94 12.56 2.21 2.71
N ILE A 95 12.80 3.42 3.21
CA ILE A 95 11.72 4.31 3.66
C ILE A 95 11.24 5.14 2.47
N TYR A 96 9.94 5.11 2.23
CA TYR A 96 9.25 6.02 1.32
C TYR A 96 8.43 7.03 2.13
N ILE A 97 8.51 8.30 1.79
CA ILE A 97 7.73 9.36 2.43
C ILE A 97 6.48 9.62 1.58
N ALA A 98 5.31 9.38 2.15
CA ALA A 98 4.03 9.65 1.50
C ALA A 98 3.73 11.17 1.43
N PRO A 99 2.81 11.60 0.54
CA PRO A 99 2.44 13.03 0.45
C PRO A 99 1.91 13.64 1.75
N ASN A 100 1.34 12.84 2.63
CA ASN A 100 0.89 13.24 3.97
C ASN A 100 1.97 13.15 5.06
N ASN A 101 3.23 13.01 4.68
CA ASN A 101 4.41 12.86 5.54
C ASN A 101 4.48 11.57 6.38
N LEU A 102 3.57 10.62 6.20
CA LEU A 102 3.73 9.29 6.78
C LEU A 102 4.88 8.55 6.11
N LYS A 103 5.60 7.76 6.89
CA LYS A 103 6.68 6.90 6.45
C LYS A 103 6.11 5.53 6.08
N ILE A 104 6.53 4.99 4.94
CA ILE A 104 6.14 3.66 4.46
C ILE A 104 7.38 2.82 4.32
N LYS A 105 7.31 1.59 4.78
CA LYS A 105 8.34 0.57 4.58
C LYS A 105 7.68 -0.71 4.10
N LEU A 106 8.18 -1.26 3.00
CA LEU A 106 7.80 -2.57 2.49
C LEU A 106 8.79 -3.61 2.99
N VAL A 107 8.28 -4.69 3.57
CA VAL A 107 9.10 -5.80 4.07
C VAL A 107 8.64 -7.09 3.41
N ASN A 108 9.55 -7.81 2.78
CA ASN A 108 9.24 -9.07 2.10
C ASN A 108 8.56 -10.06 3.05
N ASN A 109 7.48 -10.70 2.60
CA ASN A 109 6.70 -11.67 3.40
C ASN A 109 6.72 -13.10 2.82
N ALA A 110 7.52 -13.36 1.79
CA ALA A 110 7.76 -14.66 1.18
C ALA A 110 6.52 -15.38 0.59
N HIS A 111 5.39 -14.69 0.39
CA HIS A 111 4.20 -15.28 -0.22
C HIS A 111 4.41 -15.54 -1.72
N VAL A 112 4.70 -14.51 -2.49
CA VAL A 112 5.08 -14.56 -3.91
C VAL A 112 6.20 -13.59 -4.19
N LEU A 113 6.81 -13.65 -5.37
CA LEU A 113 7.86 -12.72 -5.75
C LEU A 113 7.38 -11.27 -5.66
N GLY A 114 8.06 -10.47 -4.85
CA GLY A 114 7.74 -9.06 -4.63
C GLY A 114 6.66 -8.78 -3.59
N SER A 115 6.00 -9.82 -3.04
CA SER A 115 5.01 -9.63 -1.98
C SER A 115 5.63 -9.05 -0.71
N CYS A 116 4.88 -8.14 -0.07
CA CYS A 116 5.37 -7.40 1.09
C CYS A 116 4.31 -7.25 2.18
N GLN A 117 4.77 -7.28 3.41
CA GLN A 117 4.11 -6.60 4.52
C GLN A 117 4.29 -5.09 4.34
N VAL A 118 3.32 -4.31 4.75
CA VAL A 118 3.34 -2.85 4.66
C VAL A 118 3.39 -2.26 6.06
N LYS A 119 4.45 -1.52 6.39
CA LYS A 119 4.52 -0.70 7.60
C LYS A 119 4.26 0.75 7.26
N ILE A 120 3.27 1.37 7.91
CA ILE A 120 2.95 2.80 7.84
C ILE A 120 3.15 3.37 9.24
N TYR A 121 3.92 4.44 9.36
CA TYR A 121 4.28 4.97 10.67
C TYR A 121 4.62 6.46 10.64
N ASN A 122 4.49 7.08 11.80
CA ASN A 122 5.05 8.38 12.15
C ASN A 122 6.02 8.22 13.36
N ASP A 123 6.41 9.33 13.98
CA ASP A 123 7.36 9.28 15.10
C ASP A 123 6.75 8.75 16.41
N SER A 124 5.44 8.55 16.47
CA SER A 124 4.73 8.18 17.71
C SER A 124 3.97 6.85 17.61
N TYR A 125 3.65 6.37 16.39
CA TYR A 125 2.79 5.21 16.21
C TYR A 125 3.03 4.52 14.86
N SER A 126 2.83 3.20 14.83
CA SER A 126 3.05 2.38 13.64
C SER A 126 1.94 1.35 13.42
N ILE A 127 1.53 1.17 12.17
CA ILE A 127 0.56 0.19 11.71
C ILE A 127 1.24 -0.73 10.72
N GLY A 128 1.01 -2.03 10.87
CA GLY A 128 1.42 -3.07 9.95
C GLY A 128 0.23 -3.73 9.28
N TYR A 129 0.36 -4.02 8.00
CA TYR A 129 -0.53 -4.90 7.26
C TYR A 129 0.29 -6.08 6.75
N SER A 130 -0.14 -7.31 7.08
CA SER A 130 0.62 -8.51 6.75
C SER A 130 0.64 -8.79 5.25
N GLY A 131 -0.39 -8.39 4.51
CA GLY A 131 -0.70 -8.97 3.22
C GLY A 131 -0.91 -10.49 3.36
N ASP A 132 -0.96 -11.19 2.25
CA ASP A 132 -0.88 -12.65 2.25
C ASP A 132 0.54 -13.10 2.58
N PHE A 133 0.71 -14.05 3.47
CA PHE A 133 2.01 -14.57 3.86
C PHE A 133 2.01 -16.09 3.97
N TYR A 134 3.12 -16.70 3.62
CA TYR A 134 3.29 -18.17 3.73
C TYR A 134 4.01 -18.57 5.01
N SER A 135 5.07 -17.86 5.36
CA SER A 135 5.83 -18.09 6.59
C SER A 135 6.44 -16.76 7.04
N PRO A 136 6.18 -16.32 8.26
CA PRO A 136 6.73 -15.07 8.75
C PRO A 136 8.16 -15.28 9.25
N ASP A 137 9.14 -15.40 8.36
CA ASP A 137 10.55 -15.34 8.77
C ASP A 137 10.90 -13.97 9.37
N LYS A 138 10.11 -12.95 9.01
CA LYS A 138 10.19 -11.60 9.57
C LYS A 138 8.79 -11.04 9.78
N VAL A 139 8.36 -10.97 11.01
CA VAL A 139 7.19 -10.16 11.39
C VAL A 139 7.65 -8.73 11.58
N ILE A 140 6.94 -7.78 10.94
CA ILE A 140 7.22 -6.36 11.18
C ILE A 140 6.89 -6.00 12.63
N ASP A 141 7.78 -5.28 13.29
CA ASP A 141 7.54 -4.73 14.63
C ASP A 141 6.72 -3.45 14.52
N VAL A 142 5.48 -3.50 15.02
CA VAL A 142 4.49 -2.42 14.94
C VAL A 142 3.59 -2.39 16.17
N ASP A 143 2.99 -1.23 16.44
CA ASP A 143 2.05 -1.06 17.55
C ASP A 143 0.70 -1.75 17.26
N HIS A 144 0.29 -1.82 16.00
CA HIS A 144 -0.95 -2.46 15.57
C HIS A 144 -0.75 -3.24 14.27
N LEU A 145 -1.04 -4.54 14.29
CA LEU A 145 -0.95 -5.43 13.12
C LEU A 145 -2.34 -5.79 12.60
N ILE A 146 -2.53 -5.67 11.29
CA ILE A 146 -3.71 -6.09 10.53
C ILE A 146 -3.32 -7.34 9.74
N ILE A 147 -4.10 -8.41 9.90
CA ILE A 147 -3.89 -9.72 9.26
C ILE A 147 -5.06 -10.02 8.33
#